data_1f053c3f1aa7d7d7b8e821e3bfe9de77
#
_entry.id   1f053c3f1aa7d7d7b8e821e3bfe9de77
#
_cell.length_a   1.000
_cell.length_b   1.000
_cell.length_c   1.000
_cell.angle_alpha   90.00
_cell.angle_beta   90.00
_cell.angle_gamma   90.00
#
_symmetry.space_group_name_H-M   'P 1'
#
loop_
_entity.id
_entity.type
_entity.pdbx_description
1 polymer ?
#
loop_
_entity_poly.entity_id
_entity_poly.type
_entity_poly.pdbx_seq_one_letter_code
_entity_poly.pdbx_strand_id
1 'polypeptide(L)'
;EDEVNQLVPGNFGWAPHPTYDESVPMTDTRRFSDAVVAVWNSGPSTIATSGLTRLLGTHWGDWDGALALGVQKGQHLRLLRLDEGRVAEEAVLFEGEFGRLRAAVLGQDGMLYLGTDNGRDDKIIRVTPAQ
;
A
#
# COMPACT_ATOMS: atom_id res chain seq x y z
N GLU A 1 -7.52 5.42 8.94
CA GLU A 1 -7.22 4.77 7.65
C GLU A 1 -5.88 5.20 7.10
N ASP A 2 -5.32 4.39 6.21
CA ASP A 2 -4.15 4.73 5.40
C ASP A 2 -4.58 4.83 3.93
N GLU A 3 -3.85 5.60 3.12
CA GLU A 3 -4.24 5.89 1.74
C GLU A 3 -3.10 5.66 0.75
N VAL A 4 -3.47 5.33 -0.48
CA VAL A 4 -2.64 5.45 -1.67
C VAL A 4 -3.23 6.54 -2.54
N ASN A 5 -2.45 7.58 -2.80
CA ASN A 5 -2.86 8.75 -3.56
C ASN A 5 -2.12 8.84 -4.89
N GLN A 6 -2.80 9.28 -5.94
CA GLN A 6 -2.15 9.75 -7.14
C GLN A 6 -1.62 11.17 -6.88
N LEU A 7 -0.34 11.39 -7.10
CA LEU A 7 0.27 12.70 -6.91
C LEU A 7 -0.15 13.66 -8.04
N VAL A 8 -1.09 14.52 -7.72
CA VAL A 8 -1.59 15.59 -8.57
C VAL A 8 -1.62 16.91 -7.78
N PRO A 9 -1.58 18.09 -8.41
CA PRO A 9 -1.83 19.34 -7.70
C PRO A 9 -3.23 19.35 -7.08
N GLY A 10 -3.33 19.71 -5.81
CA GLY A 10 -4.64 19.78 -5.13
C GLY A 10 -4.55 19.69 -3.62
N ASN A 11 -5.72 19.76 -2.98
CA ASN A 11 -5.90 19.55 -1.56
C ASN A 11 -6.26 18.08 -1.32
N PHE A 12 -5.48 17.36 -0.52
CA PHE A 12 -5.75 15.96 -0.17
C PHE A 12 -6.65 15.81 1.07
N GLY A 13 -7.26 16.90 1.52
CA GLY A 13 -8.31 16.85 2.54
C GLY A 13 -7.87 16.55 3.97
N TRP A 14 -6.55 16.60 4.26
CA TRP A 14 -6.06 16.36 5.60
C TRP A 14 -6.47 17.49 6.55
N ALA A 15 -7.25 17.14 7.58
CA ALA A 15 -7.69 18.06 8.61
C ALA A 15 -7.23 17.56 9.99
N PRO A 16 -5.97 17.83 10.39
CA PRO A 16 -5.47 17.37 11.67
C PRO A 16 -6.31 17.93 12.81
N HIS A 17 -6.77 17.06 13.67
CA HIS A 17 -7.56 17.41 14.86
C HIS A 17 -6.71 17.19 16.12
N PRO A 18 -6.74 18.08 17.13
CA PRO A 18 -5.96 17.91 18.36
C PRO A 18 -6.26 16.61 19.12
N THR A 19 -7.47 16.05 18.92
CA THR A 19 -7.91 14.80 19.51
C THR A 19 -8.16 13.78 18.40
N TYR A 20 -7.23 13.70 17.43
CA TYR A 20 -7.37 12.74 16.33
C TYR A 20 -7.64 11.34 16.88
N ASP A 21 -8.73 10.80 16.44
CA ASP A 21 -9.07 9.40 16.55
C ASP A 21 -9.33 8.83 15.14
N GLU A 22 -9.31 7.54 14.98
CA GLU A 22 -9.45 6.91 13.67
C GLU A 22 -10.87 7.06 13.06
N SER A 23 -11.76 7.84 13.67
CA SER A 23 -13.11 8.12 13.15
C SER A 23 -13.11 9.19 12.05
N VAL A 24 -12.05 9.97 11.95
CA VAL A 24 -11.90 11.01 10.92
C VAL A 24 -11.13 10.42 9.74
N PRO A 25 -11.70 10.42 8.51
CA PRO A 25 -11.00 9.94 7.33
C PRO A 25 -9.78 10.81 7.02
N MET A 26 -8.73 10.21 6.45
CA MET A 26 -7.53 10.94 5.99
C MET A 26 -7.88 12.02 4.98
N THR A 27 -8.79 11.71 4.04
CA THR A 27 -9.37 12.67 3.10
C THR A 27 -10.77 13.07 3.57
N ASP A 28 -10.88 14.21 4.28
CA ASP A 28 -12.16 14.71 4.77
C ASP A 28 -12.90 15.53 3.69
N THR A 29 -13.67 14.86 2.86
CA THR A 29 -14.49 15.47 1.81
C THR A 29 -15.70 16.24 2.35
N ARG A 30 -16.09 16.05 3.62
CA ARG A 30 -17.15 16.83 4.27
C ARG A 30 -16.65 18.23 4.59
N ARG A 31 -15.40 18.34 5.00
CA ARG A 31 -14.75 19.62 5.29
C ARG A 31 -14.16 20.29 4.06
N PHE A 32 -13.64 19.52 3.13
CA PHE A 32 -13.01 19.97 1.89
C PHE A 32 -13.69 19.30 0.70
N SER A 33 -14.69 19.97 0.15
CA SER A 33 -15.51 19.42 -0.96
C SER A 33 -14.74 19.29 -2.28
N ASP A 34 -13.58 19.96 -2.39
CA ASP A 34 -12.66 19.92 -3.52
C ASP A 34 -11.46 18.99 -3.29
N ALA A 35 -11.48 18.20 -2.21
CA ALA A 35 -10.36 17.30 -1.90
C ALA A 35 -10.16 16.24 -2.98
N VAL A 36 -8.89 16.01 -3.30
CA VAL A 36 -8.48 14.89 -4.16
C VAL A 36 -8.70 13.59 -3.39
N VAL A 37 -9.58 12.75 -3.91
CA VAL A 37 -9.92 11.47 -3.29
C VAL A 37 -8.81 10.45 -3.53
N ALA A 38 -8.48 9.67 -2.51
CA ALA A 38 -7.51 8.60 -2.61
C ALA A 38 -7.89 7.55 -3.66
N VAL A 39 -6.88 7.00 -4.34
CA VAL A 39 -7.04 5.86 -5.26
C VAL A 39 -7.48 4.61 -4.50
N TRP A 40 -6.98 4.48 -3.28
CA TRP A 40 -7.30 3.39 -2.36
C TRP A 40 -7.14 3.86 -0.91
N ASN A 41 -7.93 3.27 0.00
CA ASN A 41 -7.74 3.43 1.44
C ASN A 41 -7.93 2.09 2.17
N SER A 42 -7.35 2.00 3.37
CA SER A 42 -7.37 0.78 4.20
C SER A 42 -8.70 0.52 4.92
N GLY A 43 -9.68 1.42 4.78
CA GLY A 43 -10.90 1.40 5.59
C GLY A 43 -10.72 2.00 6.99
N PRO A 44 -11.63 1.75 7.92
CA PRO A 44 -11.72 2.46 9.19
C PRO A 44 -10.49 2.40 10.10
N SER A 45 -9.64 1.37 9.95
CA SER A 45 -8.46 1.19 10.77
C SER A 45 -7.17 1.45 9.99
N THR A 46 -6.20 2.09 10.62
CA THR A 46 -4.85 2.15 10.06
C THR A 46 -4.18 0.79 10.11
N ILE A 47 -3.53 0.40 9.02
CA ILE A 47 -2.74 -0.82 8.89
C ILE A 47 -1.23 -0.55 8.82
N ALA A 48 -0.85 0.72 8.89
CA ALA A 48 0.51 1.23 8.77
C ALA A 48 1.16 0.80 7.45
N THR A 49 0.65 1.34 6.34
CA THR A 49 1.24 1.21 5.02
C THR A 49 2.63 1.82 4.97
N SER A 50 3.53 1.27 4.19
CA SER A 50 4.93 1.68 4.14
C SER A 50 5.47 1.64 2.71
N GLY A 51 6.51 0.84 2.42
CA GLY A 51 7.12 0.77 1.11
C GLY A 51 6.13 0.41 0.01
N LEU A 52 6.20 1.14 -1.11
CA LEU A 52 5.37 0.94 -2.30
C LEU A 52 6.26 0.82 -3.53
N THR A 53 5.99 -0.15 -4.37
CA THR A 53 6.60 -0.26 -5.70
C THR A 53 5.57 -0.73 -6.73
N ARG A 54 5.86 -0.54 -8.01
CA ARG A 54 5.07 -1.09 -9.10
C ARG A 54 5.71 -2.39 -9.60
N LEU A 55 4.94 -3.45 -9.72
CA LEU A 55 5.36 -4.67 -10.37
C LEU A 55 5.43 -4.44 -11.88
N LEU A 56 6.52 -4.84 -12.51
CA LEU A 56 6.72 -4.68 -13.95
C LEU A 56 7.30 -5.96 -14.53
N GLY A 57 6.70 -6.40 -15.60
CA GLY A 57 7.12 -7.56 -16.38
C GLY A 57 6.05 -8.62 -16.54
N THR A 58 5.95 -9.18 -17.72
CA THR A 58 4.91 -10.18 -18.08
C THR A 58 4.93 -11.45 -17.23
N HIS A 59 6.05 -11.73 -16.54
CA HIS A 59 6.15 -12.85 -15.61
C HIS A 59 5.27 -12.68 -14.35
N TRP A 60 4.78 -11.46 -14.07
CA TRP A 60 3.81 -11.20 -13.00
C TRP A 60 2.36 -11.53 -13.41
N GLY A 61 2.11 -11.95 -14.69
CA GLY A 61 0.78 -12.29 -15.18
C GLY A 61 -0.20 -11.14 -15.03
N ASP A 62 -1.37 -11.41 -14.45
CA ASP A 62 -2.44 -10.43 -14.24
C ASP A 62 -2.04 -9.29 -13.27
N TRP A 63 -0.95 -9.47 -12.52
CA TRP A 63 -0.38 -8.47 -11.60
C TRP A 63 0.69 -7.58 -12.25
N ASP A 64 0.98 -7.76 -13.55
CA ASP A 64 1.86 -6.82 -14.26
C ASP A 64 1.27 -5.41 -14.24
N GLY A 65 2.04 -4.45 -13.74
CA GLY A 65 1.59 -3.08 -13.53
C GLY A 65 0.92 -2.80 -12.18
N ALA A 66 0.63 -3.81 -11.36
CA ALA A 66 0.04 -3.62 -10.05
C ALA A 66 1.00 -2.92 -9.06
N LEU A 67 0.42 -2.27 -8.06
CA LEU A 67 1.17 -1.72 -6.94
C LEU A 67 1.35 -2.79 -5.87
N ALA A 68 2.57 -2.94 -5.37
CA ALA A 68 2.93 -3.82 -4.26
C ALA A 68 3.26 -2.96 -3.04
N LEU A 69 2.49 -3.12 -1.97
CA LEU A 69 2.49 -2.28 -0.78
C LEU A 69 2.85 -3.09 0.46
N GLY A 70 3.98 -2.78 1.09
CA GLY A 70 4.38 -3.35 2.37
C GLY A 70 3.52 -2.78 3.50
N VAL A 71 3.01 -3.63 4.37
CA VAL A 71 2.14 -3.25 5.47
C VAL A 71 2.74 -3.70 6.80
N GLN A 72 2.93 -2.74 7.72
CA GLN A 72 3.60 -3.00 8.99
C GLN A 72 2.64 -3.48 10.08
N LYS A 73 1.63 -2.70 10.45
CA LYS A 73 0.68 -3.07 11.52
C LYS A 73 -0.18 -4.26 11.11
N GLY A 74 -0.63 -4.30 9.85
CA GLY A 74 -1.38 -5.42 9.29
C GLY A 74 -0.54 -6.64 8.92
N GLN A 75 0.80 -6.54 8.95
CA GLN A 75 1.75 -7.63 8.75
C GLN A 75 1.50 -8.46 7.47
N HIS A 76 1.35 -7.79 6.34
CA HIS A 76 1.11 -8.43 5.06
C HIS A 76 1.68 -7.62 3.87
N LEU A 77 1.74 -8.25 2.72
CA LEU A 77 1.89 -7.59 1.44
C LEU A 77 0.51 -7.38 0.82
N ARG A 78 0.22 -6.16 0.39
CA ARG A 78 -0.98 -5.86 -0.37
C ARG A 78 -0.64 -5.57 -1.81
N LEU A 79 -1.37 -6.21 -2.72
CA LEU A 79 -1.31 -5.90 -4.14
C LEU A 79 -2.57 -5.16 -4.55
N LEU A 80 -2.40 -4.10 -5.36
CA LEU A 80 -3.49 -3.30 -5.90
C LEU A 80 -3.34 -3.26 -7.42
N ARG A 81 -4.26 -3.89 -8.14
CA ARG A 81 -4.34 -3.78 -9.58
C ARG A 81 -5.25 -2.61 -9.95
N LEU A 82 -4.72 -1.68 -10.73
CA LEU A 82 -5.44 -0.49 -11.13
C LEU A 82 -5.98 -0.65 -12.55
N ASP A 83 -7.21 -0.17 -12.76
CA ASP A 83 -7.82 0.04 -14.05
C ASP A 83 -8.34 1.48 -14.11
N GLU A 84 -7.95 2.22 -15.15
CA GLU A 84 -8.29 3.65 -15.31
C GLU A 84 -8.03 4.50 -14.04
N GLY A 85 -6.96 4.20 -13.30
CA GLY A 85 -6.58 4.93 -12.08
C GLY A 85 -7.41 4.59 -10.83
N ARG A 86 -8.21 3.52 -10.87
CA ARG A 86 -8.98 3.01 -9.75
C ARG A 86 -8.57 1.58 -9.41
N VAL A 87 -8.73 1.17 -8.17
CA VAL A 87 -8.49 -0.22 -7.80
C VAL A 87 -9.58 -1.09 -8.39
N ALA A 88 -9.19 -1.99 -9.28
CA ALA A 88 -10.04 -3.00 -9.90
C ALA A 88 -9.99 -4.33 -9.15
N GLU A 89 -8.84 -4.64 -8.55
CA GLU A 89 -8.62 -5.87 -7.80
C GLU A 89 -7.56 -5.66 -6.74
N GLU A 90 -7.72 -6.30 -5.59
CA GLU A 90 -6.72 -6.31 -4.54
C GLU A 90 -6.51 -7.72 -3.98
N ALA A 91 -5.28 -7.99 -3.52
CA ALA A 91 -4.92 -9.22 -2.86
C ALA A 91 -4.08 -8.95 -1.61
N VAL A 92 -4.24 -9.81 -0.61
CA VAL A 92 -3.44 -9.86 0.61
C VAL A 92 -2.62 -11.14 0.59
N LEU A 93 -1.30 -11.00 0.74
CA LEU A 93 -0.35 -12.10 0.71
C LEU A 93 0.51 -12.09 1.96
N PHE A 94 0.95 -13.27 2.40
CA PHE A 94 1.89 -13.45 3.53
C PHE A 94 1.37 -12.88 4.86
N GLU A 95 0.07 -12.89 5.09
CA GLU A 95 -0.53 -12.34 6.31
C GLU A 95 0.01 -13.05 7.56
N GLY A 96 0.68 -12.28 8.44
CA GLY A 96 1.32 -12.77 9.66
C GLY A 96 2.57 -13.63 9.46
N GLU A 97 2.95 -13.98 8.22
CA GLU A 97 4.04 -14.93 7.95
C GLU A 97 5.42 -14.37 8.26
N PHE A 98 5.66 -13.11 7.92
CA PHE A 98 6.97 -12.44 8.07
C PHE A 98 6.96 -11.29 9.06
N GLY A 99 5.81 -11.00 9.68
CA GLY A 99 5.62 -9.84 10.53
C GLY A 99 5.49 -8.54 9.73
N ARG A 100 6.06 -7.46 10.28
CA ARG A 100 5.96 -6.09 9.74
C ARG A 100 6.76 -5.97 8.45
N LEU A 101 6.09 -5.72 7.32
CA LEU A 101 6.73 -5.48 6.03
C LEU A 101 6.88 -3.96 5.82
N ARG A 102 8.13 -3.48 5.86
CA ARG A 102 8.44 -2.04 5.74
C ARG A 102 8.84 -1.63 4.34
N ALA A 103 9.69 -2.39 3.68
CA ALA A 103 10.15 -2.09 2.34
C ALA A 103 9.49 -2.99 1.30
N ALA A 104 9.19 -2.42 0.13
CA ALA A 104 8.79 -3.15 -1.06
C ALA A 104 9.51 -2.50 -2.25
N VAL A 105 10.36 -3.25 -2.93
CA VAL A 105 11.21 -2.76 -4.02
C VAL A 105 11.23 -3.76 -5.16
N LEU A 106 10.97 -3.30 -6.38
CA LEU A 106 11.21 -4.12 -7.58
C LEU A 106 12.72 -4.11 -7.90
N GLY A 107 13.33 -5.28 -7.88
CA GLY A 107 14.74 -5.47 -8.23
C GLY A 107 15.02 -5.32 -9.73
N GLN A 108 16.28 -5.15 -10.09
CA GLN A 108 16.72 -5.11 -11.50
C GLN A 108 16.48 -6.45 -12.23
N ASP A 109 16.34 -7.53 -11.48
CA ASP A 109 15.99 -8.86 -12.00
C ASP A 109 14.46 -9.04 -12.23
N GLY A 110 13.68 -7.99 -12.00
CA GLY A 110 12.22 -7.99 -12.13
C GLY A 110 11.49 -8.65 -10.97
N MET A 111 12.19 -9.12 -9.93
CA MET A 111 11.58 -9.74 -8.75
C MET A 111 11.27 -8.71 -7.68
N LEU A 112 10.26 -8.98 -6.85
CA LEU A 112 9.92 -8.13 -5.72
C LEU A 112 10.76 -8.50 -4.49
N TYR A 113 11.34 -7.50 -3.85
CA TYR A 113 12.06 -7.64 -2.60
C TYR A 113 11.33 -6.93 -1.47
N LEU A 114 11.10 -7.64 -0.37
CA LEU A 114 10.46 -7.12 0.83
C LEU A 114 11.48 -7.06 1.96
N GLY A 115 11.47 -5.98 2.73
CA GLY A 115 12.25 -5.86 3.96
C GLY A 115 11.33 -5.85 5.17
N THR A 116 11.65 -6.62 6.19
CA THR A 116 10.91 -6.63 7.46
C THR A 116 11.41 -5.55 8.42
N ASP A 117 10.60 -5.24 9.45
CA ASP A 117 10.92 -4.29 10.52
C ASP A 117 10.35 -4.81 11.86
N ASN A 118 10.85 -5.96 12.30
CA ASN A 118 10.41 -6.62 13.53
C ASN A 118 11.31 -6.27 14.73
N GLY A 119 12.41 -5.54 14.48
CA GLY A 119 13.38 -5.14 15.50
C GLY A 119 14.41 -6.21 15.85
N ARG A 120 14.20 -7.44 15.41
CA ARG A 120 15.13 -8.57 15.49
C ARG A 120 14.75 -9.62 14.46
N ASP A 121 15.73 -10.39 14.01
CA ASP A 121 15.54 -11.43 12.99
C ASP A 121 14.92 -10.87 11.68
N ASP A 122 15.26 -9.63 11.37
CA ASP A 122 14.78 -8.98 10.16
C ASP A 122 15.35 -9.66 8.91
N LYS A 123 14.55 -9.68 7.87
CA LYS A 123 14.80 -10.42 6.64
C LYS A 123 14.65 -9.54 5.41
N ILE A 124 15.38 -9.90 4.37
CA ILE A 124 15.07 -9.52 3.00
C ILE A 124 14.49 -10.75 2.31
N ILE A 125 13.27 -10.62 1.85
CA ILE A 125 12.49 -11.70 1.24
C ILE A 125 12.41 -11.43 -0.26
N ARG A 126 12.85 -12.37 -1.08
CA ARG A 126 12.69 -12.32 -2.53
C ARG A 126 11.40 -13.05 -2.91
N VAL A 127 10.49 -12.33 -3.52
CA VAL A 127 9.21 -12.85 -4.01
C VAL A 127 9.28 -13.06 -5.52
N THR A 128 8.92 -14.25 -5.96
CA THR A 128 8.84 -14.62 -7.38
C THR A 128 7.43 -15.06 -7.69
N PRO A 129 6.91 -14.77 -8.90
CA PRO A 129 5.64 -15.33 -9.32
C PRO A 129 5.70 -16.88 -9.35
N ALA A 130 4.57 -17.52 -9.05
CA ALA A 130 4.44 -18.96 -9.28
C ALA A 130 4.51 -19.25 -10.79
N GLN A 131 5.19 -20.33 -11.14
CA GLN A 131 5.26 -20.82 -12.51
C GLN A 131 3.96 -21.56 -12.87
#